data_677d96f773d8e2ab32254bbd5ac3bcda
#
_entry.id   677d96f773d8e2ab32254bbd5ac3bcda
#
_cell.length_a   1.000
_cell.length_b   1.000
_cell.length_c   1.000
_cell.angle_alpha   90.00
_cell.angle_beta   90.00
_cell.angle_gamma   90.00
#
_symmetry.space_group_name_H-M   'P 1'
#
loop_
_entity.id
_entity.type
_entity.pdbx_description
1 polymer ?
#
loop_
_entity_poly.entity_id
_entity_poly.type
_entity_poly.pdbx_seq_one_letter_code
_entity_poly.pdbx_strand_id
1 'polypeptide(L)'
;MHETGLVRDLVRRIAHAAHEAGAHGVGDVHVWMGALVPFSQEHFREHFEEEVRGTPVEGATLHIESSDDVADANAQHVVLKRVGLRVPSDGQDAP
;
A
#
# COMPACT_ATOMS: atom_id res chain seq x y z
N MET A 1 -5.64 0.38 -17.87
CA MET A 1 -5.44 -0.57 -16.77
C MET A 1 -6.62 -0.52 -15.83
N HIS A 2 -7.06 -1.67 -15.42
CA HIS A 2 -8.16 -1.72 -14.48
C HIS A 2 -7.67 -1.49 -13.07
N GLU A 3 -8.47 -0.81 -12.28
CA GLU A 3 -8.14 -0.52 -10.90
C GLU A 3 -7.83 -1.79 -10.12
N THR A 4 -8.62 -2.85 -10.33
CA THR A 4 -8.41 -4.11 -9.60
C THR A 4 -7.02 -4.67 -9.86
N GLY A 5 -6.56 -4.61 -11.10
CA GLY A 5 -5.23 -5.11 -11.43
C GLY A 5 -4.14 -4.29 -10.78
N LEU A 6 -4.32 -2.97 -10.74
CA LEU A 6 -3.36 -2.08 -10.12
C LEU A 6 -3.25 -2.34 -8.63
N VAL A 7 -4.39 -2.47 -7.95
CA VAL A 7 -4.40 -2.69 -6.50
C VAL A 7 -3.81 -4.06 -6.18
N ARG A 8 -4.18 -5.09 -6.93
CA ARG A 8 -3.65 -6.43 -6.71
C ARG A 8 -2.13 -6.45 -6.86
N ASP A 9 -1.62 -5.79 -7.88
CA ASP A 9 -0.20 -5.73 -8.13
C ASP A 9 0.52 -5.01 -7.01
N LEU A 10 -0.06 -3.92 -6.53
CA LEU A 10 0.50 -3.17 -5.42
C LEU A 10 0.58 -4.05 -4.17
N VAL A 11 -0.49 -4.74 -3.84
CA VAL A 11 -0.52 -5.60 -2.66
C VAL A 11 0.51 -6.72 -2.79
N ARG A 12 0.66 -7.29 -3.97
CA ARG A 12 1.66 -8.34 -4.19
C ARG A 12 3.07 -7.82 -3.96
N ARG A 13 3.36 -6.62 -4.43
CA ARG A 13 4.69 -6.04 -4.25
C ARG A 13 4.97 -5.76 -2.78
N ILE A 14 3.97 -5.27 -2.06
CA ILE A 14 4.13 -5.01 -0.62
C ILE A 14 4.34 -6.33 0.13
N ALA A 15 3.55 -7.34 -0.19
CA ALA A 15 3.66 -8.65 0.46
C ALA A 15 5.04 -9.26 0.19
N HIS A 16 5.53 -9.11 -1.02
CA HIS A 16 6.85 -9.64 -1.37
C HIS A 16 7.95 -8.91 -0.58
N ALA A 17 7.85 -7.59 -0.47
CA ALA A 17 8.83 -6.83 0.28
C ALA A 17 8.83 -7.24 1.76
N ALA A 18 7.65 -7.49 2.33
CA ALA A 18 7.55 -7.93 3.71
C ALA A 18 8.20 -9.29 3.89
N HIS A 19 7.96 -10.19 2.94
CA HIS A 19 8.56 -11.53 2.99
C HIS A 19 10.08 -11.45 2.91
N GLU A 20 10.60 -10.65 1.97
CA GLU A 20 12.04 -10.50 1.80
C GLU A 20 12.71 -9.90 3.04
N ALA A 21 11.98 -9.08 3.76
CA ALA A 21 12.52 -8.43 4.96
C ALA A 21 12.37 -9.30 6.20
N GLY A 22 11.77 -10.49 6.08
CA GLY A 22 11.54 -11.34 7.23
C GLY A 22 10.50 -10.78 8.19
N ALA A 23 9.59 -9.96 7.69
CA ALA A 23 8.60 -9.32 8.53
C ALA A 23 7.45 -10.28 8.84
N HIS A 24 6.82 -10.07 10.00
CA HIS A 24 5.63 -10.81 10.37
C HIS A 24 4.41 -10.35 9.59
N GLY A 25 4.41 -9.12 9.13
CA GLY A 25 3.30 -8.54 8.40
C GLY A 25 3.56 -7.07 8.15
N VAL A 26 2.52 -6.38 7.70
CA VAL A 26 2.60 -4.97 7.34
C VAL A 26 1.69 -4.18 8.28
N GLY A 27 2.23 -3.15 8.92
CA GLY A 27 1.46 -2.33 9.86
C GLY A 27 0.75 -1.17 9.18
N ASP A 28 1.42 -0.52 8.23
CA ASP A 28 0.79 0.59 7.53
C ASP A 28 1.37 0.72 6.13
N VAL A 29 0.59 1.34 5.26
CA VAL A 29 0.94 1.54 3.85
C VAL A 29 0.56 2.98 3.51
N HIS A 30 1.48 3.71 2.91
CA HIS A 30 1.25 5.09 2.50
C HIS A 30 1.31 5.17 0.98
N VAL A 31 0.22 5.64 0.36
CA VAL A 31 0.19 5.82 -1.10
C VAL A 31 -0.17 7.25 -1.43
N TRP A 32 0.23 7.66 -2.61
CA TRP A 32 -0.06 8.98 -3.16
C TRP A 32 -0.82 8.76 -4.46
N MET A 33 -1.96 9.44 -4.61
CA MET A 33 -2.78 9.33 -5.81
C MET A 33 -2.70 10.61 -6.60
N GLY A 34 -2.35 10.51 -7.87
CA GLY A 34 -2.27 11.66 -8.74
C GLY A 34 -3.64 12.25 -9.05
N ALA A 35 -3.64 13.51 -9.48
CA ALA A 35 -4.88 14.25 -9.69
C ALA A 35 -5.74 13.68 -10.80
N LEU A 36 -5.17 12.95 -11.74
CA LEU A 36 -5.89 12.41 -12.89
C LEU A 36 -6.19 10.91 -12.77
N VAL A 37 -5.97 10.33 -11.60
CA VAL A 37 -6.32 8.94 -11.36
C VAL A 37 -7.84 8.82 -11.46
N PRO A 38 -8.35 7.86 -12.24
CA PRO A 38 -9.79 7.83 -12.57
C PRO A 38 -10.68 7.14 -11.54
N PHE A 39 -10.24 7.04 -10.30
CA PHE A 39 -11.07 6.46 -9.23
C PHE A 39 -10.79 7.20 -7.92
N SER A 40 -11.75 7.11 -6.99
CA SER A 40 -11.68 7.85 -5.75
C SER A 40 -10.81 7.14 -4.73
N GLN A 41 -10.41 7.87 -3.68
CA GLN A 41 -9.72 7.28 -2.55
C GLN A 41 -10.55 6.17 -1.91
N GLU A 42 -11.86 6.41 -1.79
CA GLU A 42 -12.76 5.46 -1.16
C GLU A 42 -12.81 4.17 -1.95
N HIS A 43 -12.91 4.27 -3.26
CA HIS A 43 -12.93 3.11 -4.13
C HIS A 43 -11.62 2.33 -4.05
N PHE A 44 -10.50 3.05 -4.06
CA PHE A 44 -9.19 2.44 -3.93
C PHE A 44 -9.09 1.69 -2.59
N ARG A 45 -9.56 2.32 -1.51
CA ARG A 45 -9.50 1.71 -0.19
C ARG A 45 -10.31 0.42 -0.12
N GLU A 46 -11.49 0.42 -0.72
CA GLU A 46 -12.34 -0.77 -0.72
C GLU A 46 -11.65 -1.93 -1.43
N HIS A 47 -11.06 -1.68 -2.58
CA HIS A 47 -10.37 -2.71 -3.33
C HIS A 47 -9.11 -3.17 -2.60
N PHE A 48 -8.41 -2.24 -1.97
CA PHE A 48 -7.22 -2.58 -1.21
C PHE A 48 -7.58 -3.53 -0.07
N GLU A 49 -8.66 -3.23 0.65
CA GLU A 49 -9.06 -4.07 1.78
C GLU A 49 -9.48 -5.46 1.33
N GLU A 50 -10.02 -5.58 0.13
CA GLU A 50 -10.35 -6.89 -0.41
C GLU A 50 -9.09 -7.67 -0.80
N GLU A 51 -8.16 -6.99 -1.46
CA GLU A 51 -6.98 -7.67 -1.99
C GLU A 51 -6.01 -8.11 -0.90
N VAL A 52 -6.02 -7.46 0.26
CA VAL A 52 -5.06 -7.83 1.30
C VAL A 52 -5.49 -9.06 2.08
N ARG A 53 -6.72 -9.51 1.95
CA ARG A 53 -7.21 -10.65 2.74
C ARG A 53 -6.37 -11.88 2.46
N GLY A 54 -5.93 -12.51 3.54
CA GLY A 54 -5.11 -13.71 3.42
C GLY A 54 -3.68 -13.44 3.07
N THR A 55 -3.25 -12.18 3.08
CA THR A 55 -1.86 -11.82 2.78
C THR A 55 -1.21 -11.18 4.00
N PRO A 56 0.11 -11.03 4.01
CA PRO A 56 0.78 -10.33 5.11
C PRO A 56 0.37 -8.87 5.24
N VAL A 57 -0.32 -8.32 4.25
CA VAL A 57 -0.75 -6.93 4.26
C VAL A 57 -2.11 -6.77 4.94
N GLU A 58 -2.79 -7.86 5.22
CA GLU A 58 -4.09 -7.79 5.86
C GLU A 58 -3.98 -7.10 7.21
N GLY A 59 -4.90 -6.19 7.48
CA GLY A 59 -4.89 -5.44 8.73
C GLY A 59 -4.05 -4.19 8.71
N ALA A 60 -3.30 -3.94 7.64
CA ALA A 60 -2.49 -2.74 7.56
C ALA A 60 -3.38 -1.50 7.46
N THR A 61 -2.92 -0.41 8.08
CA THR A 61 -3.61 0.87 7.97
C THR A 61 -3.18 1.53 6.68
N LEU A 62 -4.15 1.87 5.84
CA LEU A 62 -3.88 2.50 4.56
C LEU A 62 -4.03 4.00 4.67
N HIS A 63 -2.98 4.72 4.34
CA HIS A 63 -2.97 6.19 4.32
C HIS A 63 -2.89 6.63 2.87
N ILE A 64 -3.85 7.44 2.43
CA ILE A 64 -3.89 7.91 1.05
C ILE A 64 -3.78 9.41 1.03
N GLU A 65 -2.83 9.90 0.24
CA GLU A 65 -2.67 11.31 0.00
C GLU A 65 -3.04 11.57 -1.45
N SER A 66 -3.90 12.55 -1.71
CA SER A 66 -4.30 12.87 -3.08
C SER A 66 -3.71 14.21 -3.48
N SER A 67 -3.29 14.27 -4.72
CA SER A 67 -2.81 15.52 -5.32
C SER A 67 -3.91 16.14 -6.15
N ASP A 68 -3.88 17.47 -6.29
CA ASP A 68 -4.76 18.15 -7.24
C ASP A 68 -3.96 18.81 -8.35
N ASP A 69 -2.69 18.48 -8.47
CA ASP A 69 -1.83 19.05 -9.49
C ASP A 69 -1.90 18.21 -10.77
N VAL A 70 -2.73 18.66 -11.72
CA VAL A 70 -2.91 17.91 -12.96
C VAL A 70 -1.69 17.97 -13.86
N ALA A 71 -0.75 18.86 -13.58
CA ALA A 71 0.47 18.98 -14.37
C ALA A 71 1.61 18.13 -13.84
N ASP A 72 1.41 17.46 -12.72
CA ASP A 72 2.45 16.59 -12.15
C ASP A 72 2.74 15.46 -13.11
N ALA A 73 4.02 15.08 -13.23
CA ALA A 73 4.42 14.00 -14.13
C ALA A 73 3.75 12.68 -13.77
N ASN A 74 3.36 12.51 -12.51
CA ASN A 74 2.71 11.28 -12.04
C ASN A 74 1.23 11.46 -11.81
N ALA A 75 0.61 12.47 -12.46
CA ALA A 75 -0.80 12.79 -12.19
C ALA A 75 -1.74 11.63 -12.47
N GLN A 76 -1.36 10.69 -13.33
CA GLN A 76 -2.21 9.55 -13.66
C GLN A 76 -1.85 8.29 -12.89
N HIS A 77 -0.95 8.40 -11.92
CA HIS A 77 -0.41 7.23 -11.24
C HIS A 77 -0.73 7.20 -9.76
N VAL A 78 -0.75 5.98 -9.21
CA VAL A 78 -0.76 5.76 -7.78
C VAL A 78 0.67 5.35 -7.41
N VAL A 79 1.26 6.06 -6.45
CA VAL A 79 2.65 5.85 -6.08
C VAL A 79 2.72 5.33 -4.66
N LEU A 80 3.42 4.23 -4.46
CA LEU A 80 3.67 3.71 -3.12
C LEU A 80 4.77 4.53 -2.49
N LYS A 81 4.47 5.22 -1.38
CA LYS A 81 5.42 6.12 -0.75
C LYS A 81 6.21 5.42 0.35
N ARG A 82 5.54 4.62 1.17
CA ARG A 82 6.19 4.04 2.32
C ARG A 82 5.38 2.87 2.85
N VAL A 83 6.07 1.87 3.39
CA VAL A 83 5.46 0.72 4.01
C VAL A 83 6.11 0.53 5.37
N GLY A 84 5.29 0.42 6.41
CA GLY A 84 5.77 0.09 7.75
C GLY A 84 5.62 -1.41 7.98
N LEU A 85 6.72 -2.08 8.26
CA LEU A 85 6.71 -3.51 8.44
C LEU A 85 6.69 -3.88 9.91
N ARG A 86 6.01 -4.99 10.23
CA ARG A 86 6.05 -5.56 11.57
C ARG A 86 7.13 -6.61 11.59
N VAL A 87 8.22 -6.31 12.27
CA VAL A 87 9.33 -7.23 12.33
C VAL A 87 9.37 -7.87 13.70
N PRO A 88 9.97 -9.07 13.80
CA PRO A 88 10.14 -9.69 15.11
C PRO A 88 10.96 -8.79 16.01
N SER A 89 10.56 -8.68 17.25
CA SER A 89 11.33 -7.88 18.15
C SER A 89 12.29 -8.73 18.92
N ASP A 90 12.70 -9.82 18.37
CA ASP A 90 13.51 -10.75 19.02
C ASP A 90 14.69 -10.09 19.60
N GLY A 91 15.00 -10.26 20.66
CA GLY A 91 16.22 -9.84 21.22
C GLY A 91 16.34 -8.41 21.47
N GLN A 92 15.99 -7.62 20.56
CA GLN A 92 16.29 -6.26 20.73
C GLN A 92 15.54 -5.68 21.84
N ASP A 93 14.46 -6.22 22.18
CA ASP A 93 13.77 -5.66 23.24
C ASP A 93 14.18 -6.27 24.46
N ALA A 94 15.00 -7.06 24.43
CA ALA A 94 15.31 -7.69 25.54
C ALA A 94 15.80 -6.79 26.42
N PRO A 95 15.62 -6.47 27.00
CA PRO A 95 16.00 -5.80 28.00
C PRO A 95 15.90 -5.56 28.77
#